data_1802cba6bc871ffc8dc05634d912411b
#
_entry.id   1802cba6bc871ffc8dc05634d912411b
#
_cell.length_a   1.000
_cell.length_b   1.000
_cell.length_c   1.000
_cell.angle_alpha   90.00
_cell.angle_beta   90.00
_cell.angle_gamma   90.00
#
_symmetry.space_group_name_H-M   'P 1'
#
loop_
_entity.id
_entity.type
_entity.pdbx_description
1 polymer ?
#
loop_
_entity_poly.entity_id
_entity_poly.type
_entity_poly.pdbx_seq_one_letter_code
_entity_poly.pdbx_strand_id
1 'polypeptide(L)'
;MGSEMCIRDSGGLGRLAACFLDSAATLNLPLDGYGIRYKYGLFKQKTVDGFQREEPDDWSRFGDPWSVRREEDAVIVEFAGGEKVKAVPYDMPVIGYGTEHISTLRLWQCESVEPFDFDKFSQGRHSFSLKYKNRAEDISRVLYPGDETVSGKILRLRQEYFFSSASLKDIIRTFKKEHGENLTQLGDYITVQLNDTHPAISVPELVRILTEEEGIYFDTALLTAQSVFGYTNHTIMQEALEKWDMKLIRAVCPKTAKIITLINRRLKQELKDMGAEKENMYIIQDSTVHMANLSAYGSGHINGVAKIHTDILKERVLKDWYELYPEKFLNVTNGITPRRWLALANPELSRLITELLGSDLWIKDLSFLEGLKKYADDREVIERFIKIKEDNKKQLAEYVKKRSGVKINPETIFDVQIKRLHEYKRQLLNILTVLEIYFELKEKSLEYFNPTTVIFAGKAAPGYFRAKGVIKLINEVARLIDSDPDMKGLLKVVFLPDYNVSYACLLYTSPSPRDPKT
;
A
#
# COMPACT_ATOMS: atom_id res chain seq x y z
N MET A 1 -13.21 12.82 -4.64
CA MET A 1 -13.90 11.53 -4.47
C MET A 1 -13.26 10.39 -5.27
N GLY A 2 -12.93 10.54 -6.56
CA GLY A 2 -12.41 9.44 -7.37
C GLY A 2 -11.10 8.83 -6.91
N SER A 3 -10.12 9.63 -6.50
CA SER A 3 -8.86 9.14 -5.93
C SER A 3 -9.01 8.37 -4.61
N GLU A 4 -10.16 8.46 -3.96
CA GLU A 4 -10.44 7.72 -2.74
C GLU A 4 -10.85 6.27 -3.00
N MET A 5 -11.46 5.99 -4.15
CA MET A 5 -12.04 4.68 -4.42
C MET A 5 -11.00 3.60 -4.73
N CYS A 6 -9.94 3.91 -5.47
CA CYS A 6 -8.91 2.93 -5.83
C CYS A 6 -7.79 2.79 -4.79
N ILE A 7 -7.63 3.80 -3.90
CA ILE A 7 -6.51 3.87 -2.96
C ILE A 7 -7.03 3.91 -1.52
N ARG A 8 -8.32 3.68 -1.35
CA ARG A 8 -9.08 4.05 -0.17
C ARG A 8 -8.55 3.47 1.13
N ASP A 9 -7.96 2.30 1.12
CA ASP A 9 -7.55 1.64 2.34
C ASP A 9 -6.40 0.63 2.14
N SER A 10 -5.59 0.80 1.10
CA SER A 10 -4.48 -0.12 0.81
C SER A 10 -3.35 -0.09 1.85
N GLY A 11 -3.45 0.71 2.89
CA GLY A 11 -2.39 0.91 3.86
C GLY A 11 -1.27 1.83 3.34
N GLY A 12 -0.06 1.73 3.95
CA GLY A 12 1.07 2.62 3.64
C GLY A 12 1.53 2.55 2.19
N LEU A 13 1.70 1.36 1.62
CA LEU A 13 2.20 1.17 0.26
C LEU A 13 1.30 1.81 -0.81
N GLY A 14 0.00 1.56 -0.76
CA GLY A 14 -0.92 2.09 -1.76
C GLY A 14 -1.06 3.61 -1.67
N ARG A 15 -1.09 4.18 -0.45
CA ARG A 15 -1.11 5.64 -0.30
C ARG A 15 0.20 6.27 -0.77
N LEU A 16 1.33 5.63 -0.52
CA LEU A 16 2.63 6.09 -1.03
C LEU A 16 2.65 6.12 -2.56
N ALA A 17 2.20 5.05 -3.22
CA ALA A 17 2.09 5.00 -4.68
C ALA A 17 1.20 6.14 -5.23
N ALA A 18 0.07 6.42 -4.57
CA ALA A 18 -0.79 7.55 -4.92
C ALA A 18 -0.10 8.91 -4.77
N CYS A 19 0.72 9.10 -3.73
CA CYS A 19 1.50 10.31 -3.55
C CYS A 19 2.57 10.47 -4.64
N PHE A 20 3.23 9.37 -5.03
CA PHE A 20 4.19 9.40 -6.13
C PHE A 20 3.54 9.77 -7.46
N LEU A 21 2.41 9.14 -7.81
CA LEU A 21 1.68 9.45 -9.05
C LEU A 21 1.22 10.92 -9.10
N ASP A 22 0.65 11.43 -8.01
CA ASP A 22 0.22 12.83 -7.91
C ASP A 22 1.41 13.79 -8.03
N SER A 23 2.52 13.49 -7.38
CA SER A 23 3.72 14.34 -7.42
C SER A 23 4.41 14.28 -8.79
N ALA A 24 4.52 13.11 -9.39
CA ALA A 24 5.09 12.95 -10.73
C ALA A 24 4.26 13.70 -11.77
N ALA A 25 2.94 13.54 -11.76
CA ALA A 25 2.05 14.30 -12.65
C ALA A 25 2.19 15.81 -12.46
N THR A 26 2.28 16.28 -11.20
CA THR A 26 2.47 17.71 -10.89
C THR A 26 3.82 18.26 -11.37
N LEU A 27 4.85 17.42 -11.40
CA LEU A 27 6.21 17.79 -11.83
C LEU A 27 6.49 17.47 -13.31
N ASN A 28 5.47 17.09 -14.09
CA ASN A 28 5.59 16.68 -15.48
C ASN A 28 6.55 15.50 -15.70
N LEU A 29 6.61 14.57 -14.75
CA LEU A 29 7.41 13.36 -14.87
C LEU A 29 6.58 12.21 -15.46
N PRO A 30 7.11 11.44 -16.42
CA PRO A 30 6.40 10.33 -17.04
C PRO A 30 6.35 9.13 -16.08
N LEU A 31 5.31 9.06 -15.26
CA LEU A 31 5.08 7.96 -14.32
C LEU A 31 3.64 7.49 -14.40
N ASP A 32 3.46 6.25 -14.86
CA ASP A 32 2.17 5.57 -14.84
C ASP A 32 2.13 4.50 -13.75
N GLY A 33 0.94 4.18 -13.28
CA GLY A 33 0.72 3.16 -12.26
C GLY A 33 -0.04 1.97 -12.80
N TYR A 34 0.32 0.76 -12.33
CA TYR A 34 -0.41 -0.47 -12.59
C TYR A 34 -0.94 -1.08 -11.30
N GLY A 35 -2.14 -1.66 -11.33
CA GLY A 35 -2.74 -2.30 -10.17
C GLY A 35 -3.89 -3.24 -10.55
N ILE A 36 -4.54 -3.80 -9.53
CA ILE A 36 -5.77 -4.59 -9.70
C ILE A 36 -6.98 -3.73 -9.33
N ARG A 37 -8.01 -3.77 -10.17
CA ARG A 37 -9.31 -3.16 -9.89
C ARG A 37 -10.15 -4.11 -9.05
N TYR A 38 -9.98 -4.03 -7.73
CA TYR A 38 -10.74 -4.88 -6.82
C TYR A 38 -12.22 -4.48 -6.80
N LYS A 39 -13.10 -5.47 -6.95
CA LYS A 39 -14.55 -5.27 -6.86
C LYS A 39 -14.96 -4.80 -5.45
N TYR A 40 -14.40 -5.42 -4.44
CA TYR A 40 -14.50 -4.99 -3.05
C TYR A 40 -13.10 -4.56 -2.60
N GLY A 41 -12.96 -3.30 -2.22
CA GLY A 41 -11.72 -2.78 -1.66
C GLY A 41 -11.41 -3.37 -0.28
N LEU A 42 -10.68 -2.65 0.55
CA LEU A 42 -10.57 -3.03 1.95
C LEU A 42 -11.97 -2.89 2.60
N PHE A 43 -12.38 -3.92 3.33
CA PHE A 43 -13.71 -4.04 3.93
C PHE A 43 -14.14 -2.78 4.72
N LYS A 44 -15.44 -2.54 4.84
CA LYS A 44 -15.99 -1.61 5.82
C LYS A 44 -15.88 -2.22 7.21
N GLN A 45 -15.39 -1.44 8.16
CA GLN A 45 -15.24 -1.87 9.54
C GLN A 45 -16.41 -1.39 10.38
N LYS A 46 -17.11 -2.31 11.03
CA LYS A 46 -18.06 -2.02 12.11
C LYS A 46 -17.55 -2.55 13.43
N THR A 47 -18.05 -1.97 14.51
CA THR A 47 -17.82 -2.48 15.87
C THR A 47 -19.09 -3.16 16.36
N VAL A 48 -18.99 -4.44 16.73
CA VAL A 48 -20.08 -5.23 17.30
C VAL A 48 -19.56 -5.84 18.60
N ASP A 49 -20.20 -5.57 19.71
CA ASP A 49 -19.77 -6.00 21.04
C ASP A 49 -18.30 -5.67 21.34
N GLY A 50 -17.82 -4.53 20.84
CA GLY A 50 -16.44 -4.07 20.97
C GLY A 50 -15.44 -4.73 20.00
N PHE A 51 -15.82 -5.77 19.25
CA PHE A 51 -14.96 -6.39 18.24
C PHE A 51 -15.15 -5.76 16.86
N GLN A 52 -14.10 -5.84 16.05
CA GLN A 52 -14.18 -5.57 14.61
C GLN A 52 -15.04 -6.62 13.91
N ARG A 53 -15.97 -6.14 13.10
CA ARG A 53 -16.70 -6.91 12.10
C ARG A 53 -16.49 -6.32 10.72
N GLU A 54 -16.21 -7.18 9.74
CA GLU A 54 -15.97 -6.81 8.36
C GLU A 54 -17.28 -6.89 7.55
N GLU A 55 -17.52 -5.85 6.73
CA GLU A 55 -18.58 -5.83 5.73
C GLU A 55 -17.99 -5.50 4.34
N PRO A 56 -18.58 -6.01 3.24
CA PRO A 56 -18.11 -5.68 1.90
C PRO A 56 -18.17 -4.17 1.63
N ASP A 57 -17.10 -3.62 1.07
CA ASP A 57 -17.11 -2.25 0.52
C ASP A 57 -17.42 -2.32 -0.98
N ASP A 58 -18.69 -2.37 -1.33
CA ASP A 58 -19.19 -2.37 -2.71
C ASP A 58 -19.15 -0.94 -3.27
N TRP A 59 -17.94 -0.43 -3.48
CA TRP A 59 -17.68 0.96 -3.82
C TRP A 59 -18.18 1.34 -5.23
N SER A 60 -18.27 0.37 -6.13
CA SER A 60 -18.69 0.58 -7.52
C SER A 60 -20.19 0.39 -7.74
N ARG A 61 -20.97 0.12 -6.68
CA ARG A 61 -22.41 -0.17 -6.76
C ARG A 61 -23.22 0.87 -7.54
N PHE A 62 -22.84 2.13 -7.43
CA PHE A 62 -23.52 3.25 -8.09
C PHE A 62 -22.78 3.76 -9.32
N GLY A 63 -21.87 2.96 -9.88
CA GLY A 63 -21.02 3.31 -11.00
C GLY A 63 -19.64 3.81 -10.59
N ASP A 64 -18.76 3.94 -11.58
CA ASP A 64 -17.41 4.46 -11.44
C ASP A 64 -17.15 5.48 -12.53
N PRO A 65 -17.40 6.79 -12.26
CA PRO A 65 -17.23 7.84 -13.25
C PRO A 65 -15.76 8.24 -13.48
N TRP A 66 -14.82 7.67 -12.73
CA TRP A 66 -13.42 8.08 -12.71
C TRP A 66 -12.52 7.21 -13.56
N SER A 67 -12.93 5.99 -13.89
CA SER A 67 -12.16 5.11 -14.72
C SER A 67 -12.85 4.77 -16.03
N VAL A 68 -12.05 4.62 -17.07
CA VAL A 68 -12.50 4.29 -18.42
C VAL A 68 -12.07 2.86 -18.75
N ARG A 69 -13.02 1.99 -19.07
CA ARG A 69 -12.74 0.62 -19.55
C ARG A 69 -12.10 0.70 -20.94
N ARG A 70 -10.98 0.01 -21.11
CA ARG A 70 -10.24 -0.12 -22.37
C ARG A 70 -10.29 -1.55 -22.87
N GLU A 71 -11.37 -1.91 -23.53
CA GLU A 71 -11.56 -3.27 -24.04
C GLU A 71 -10.52 -3.66 -25.10
N GLU A 72 -10.10 -2.69 -25.92
CA GLU A 72 -9.11 -2.81 -26.98
C GLU A 72 -7.71 -3.13 -26.45
N ASP A 73 -7.42 -2.80 -25.21
CA ASP A 73 -6.15 -3.03 -24.55
C ASP A 73 -6.15 -4.30 -23.67
N ALA A 74 -7.24 -5.07 -23.71
CA ALA A 74 -7.34 -6.29 -22.93
C ALA A 74 -6.30 -7.32 -23.34
N VAL A 75 -5.73 -8.03 -22.37
CA VAL A 75 -4.73 -9.08 -22.59
C VAL A 75 -5.16 -10.41 -21.98
N ILE A 76 -4.63 -11.51 -22.51
CA ILE A 76 -4.89 -12.85 -21.98
C ILE A 76 -3.75 -13.26 -21.05
N VAL A 77 -4.11 -13.69 -19.83
CA VAL A 77 -3.20 -14.31 -18.87
C VAL A 77 -3.49 -15.81 -18.80
N GLU A 78 -2.45 -16.64 -18.95
CA GLU A 78 -2.54 -18.09 -18.92
C GLU A 78 -1.99 -18.64 -17.61
N PHE A 79 -2.77 -19.46 -16.94
CA PHE A 79 -2.40 -20.18 -15.73
C PHE A 79 -2.08 -21.65 -16.02
N ALA A 80 -1.70 -22.39 -14.98
CA ALA A 80 -1.48 -23.84 -15.06
C ALA A 80 -2.68 -24.57 -15.67
N GLY A 81 -2.40 -25.67 -16.41
CA GLY A 81 -3.44 -26.47 -17.05
C GLY A 81 -4.10 -25.81 -18.27
N GLY A 82 -3.53 -24.74 -18.81
CA GLY A 82 -4.09 -24.02 -19.96
C GLY A 82 -5.29 -23.13 -19.62
N GLU A 83 -5.56 -22.90 -18.34
CA GLU A 83 -6.62 -21.97 -17.91
C GLU A 83 -6.27 -20.55 -18.36
N LYS A 84 -7.18 -19.91 -19.07
CA LYS A 84 -7.03 -18.53 -19.56
C LYS A 84 -8.05 -17.63 -18.93
N VAL A 85 -7.61 -16.41 -18.61
CA VAL A 85 -8.48 -15.32 -18.17
C VAL A 85 -8.17 -14.06 -18.98
N LYS A 86 -9.15 -13.17 -19.08
CA LYS A 86 -9.02 -11.88 -19.74
C LYS A 86 -8.75 -10.82 -18.70
N ALA A 87 -7.62 -10.14 -18.82
CA ALA A 87 -7.31 -8.95 -18.04
C ALA A 87 -7.78 -7.71 -18.82
N VAL A 88 -8.79 -7.04 -18.30
CA VAL A 88 -9.38 -5.85 -18.91
C VAL A 88 -8.93 -4.62 -18.14
N PRO A 89 -8.22 -3.66 -18.77
CA PRO A 89 -7.77 -2.48 -18.06
C PRO A 89 -8.87 -1.43 -17.92
N TYR A 90 -8.83 -0.75 -16.80
CA TYR A 90 -9.59 0.47 -16.51
C TYR A 90 -8.58 1.58 -16.21
N ASP A 91 -8.57 2.60 -17.04
CA ASP A 91 -7.67 3.74 -16.91
C ASP A 91 -8.29 4.85 -16.07
N MET A 92 -7.59 5.23 -15.02
CA MET A 92 -7.94 6.36 -14.17
C MET A 92 -6.92 7.47 -14.39
N PRO A 93 -7.34 8.68 -14.82
CA PRO A 93 -6.43 9.80 -15.00
C PRO A 93 -5.94 10.33 -13.65
N VAL A 94 -4.64 10.59 -13.55
CA VAL A 94 -4.00 11.27 -12.44
C VAL A 94 -3.55 12.65 -12.92
N ILE A 95 -4.33 13.66 -12.56
CA ILE A 95 -4.17 15.03 -13.04
C ILE A 95 -3.16 15.75 -12.17
N GLY A 96 -2.12 16.33 -12.77
CA GLY A 96 -1.13 17.16 -12.08
C GLY A 96 -1.69 18.52 -11.64
N TYR A 97 -1.19 19.05 -10.53
CA TYR A 97 -1.60 20.36 -10.03
C TYR A 97 -0.92 21.49 -10.82
N GLY A 98 -1.73 22.36 -11.43
CA GLY A 98 -1.24 23.49 -12.19
C GLY A 98 -0.30 23.12 -13.35
N THR A 99 -0.61 22.03 -14.05
CA THR A 99 0.08 21.52 -15.24
C THR A 99 -0.95 20.85 -16.16
N GLU A 100 -0.60 20.67 -17.42
CA GLU A 100 -1.41 19.95 -18.40
C GLU A 100 -1.10 18.45 -18.43
N HIS A 101 -0.08 18.01 -17.67
CA HIS A 101 0.33 16.61 -17.64
C HIS A 101 -0.69 15.74 -16.90
N ILE A 102 -1.04 14.62 -17.52
CA ILE A 102 -1.95 13.61 -16.97
C ILE A 102 -1.25 12.26 -17.07
N SER A 103 -0.98 11.66 -15.91
CA SER A 103 -0.52 10.28 -15.78
C SER A 103 -1.69 9.31 -15.75
N THR A 104 -1.43 8.03 -16.01
CA THR A 104 -2.44 6.99 -15.99
C THR A 104 -2.23 6.05 -14.81
N LEU A 105 -3.30 5.76 -14.07
CA LEU A 105 -3.37 4.60 -13.19
C LEU A 105 -4.22 3.53 -13.88
N ARG A 106 -3.57 2.50 -14.43
CA ARG A 106 -4.20 1.37 -15.13
C ARG A 106 -4.50 0.24 -14.15
N LEU A 107 -5.78 -0.08 -13.98
CA LEU A 107 -6.24 -1.10 -13.04
C LEU A 107 -6.86 -2.28 -13.77
N TRP A 108 -6.33 -3.48 -13.54
CA TRP A 108 -6.76 -4.71 -14.19
C TRP A 108 -7.98 -5.34 -13.51
N GLN A 109 -9.04 -5.55 -14.26
CA GLN A 109 -10.17 -6.39 -13.87
C GLN A 109 -10.06 -7.74 -14.54
N CYS A 110 -10.21 -8.82 -13.76
CA CYS A 110 -10.15 -10.17 -14.29
C CYS A 110 -11.53 -10.65 -14.72
N GLU A 111 -11.64 -11.12 -15.94
CA GLU A 111 -12.86 -11.63 -16.54
C GLU A 111 -12.65 -13.03 -17.13
N SER A 112 -13.71 -13.82 -17.22
CA SER A 112 -13.68 -15.13 -17.90
C SER A 112 -13.58 -14.95 -19.41
N VAL A 113 -12.75 -15.76 -20.05
CA VAL A 113 -12.77 -15.91 -21.51
C VAL A 113 -13.92 -16.84 -21.96
N GLU A 114 -14.37 -17.71 -21.05
CA GLU A 114 -15.49 -18.61 -21.32
C GLU A 114 -16.80 -17.84 -21.25
N PRO A 115 -17.68 -17.98 -22.24
CA PRO A 115 -19.00 -17.35 -22.21
C PRO A 115 -19.87 -17.92 -21.09
N PHE A 116 -20.91 -17.19 -20.74
CA PHE A 116 -21.94 -17.69 -19.84
C PHE A 116 -22.64 -18.93 -20.43
N ASP A 117 -22.73 -20.01 -19.65
CA ASP A 117 -23.29 -21.28 -20.09
C ASP A 117 -24.83 -21.26 -19.90
N PHE A 118 -25.53 -20.81 -20.95
CA PHE A 118 -26.99 -20.74 -20.99
C PHE A 118 -27.68 -22.12 -20.84
N ASP A 119 -27.06 -23.16 -21.39
CA ASP A 119 -27.63 -24.51 -21.36
C ASP A 119 -27.66 -25.05 -19.93
N LYS A 120 -26.54 -24.95 -19.23
CA LYS A 120 -26.47 -25.34 -17.81
C LYS A 120 -27.39 -24.49 -16.94
N PHE A 121 -27.49 -23.18 -17.21
CA PHE A 121 -28.39 -22.30 -16.49
C PHE A 121 -29.86 -22.73 -16.68
N SER A 122 -30.26 -22.95 -17.94
CA SER A 122 -31.63 -23.41 -18.29
C SER A 122 -31.98 -24.78 -17.73
N GLN A 123 -30.99 -25.65 -17.49
CA GLN A 123 -31.14 -26.96 -16.82
C GLN A 123 -31.23 -26.86 -15.28
N GLY A 124 -31.29 -25.64 -14.71
CA GLY A 124 -31.29 -25.42 -13.26
C GLY A 124 -29.90 -25.59 -12.60
N ARG A 125 -28.84 -25.76 -13.38
CA ARG A 125 -27.45 -25.90 -12.89
C ARG A 125 -26.78 -24.53 -12.72
N HIS A 126 -27.42 -23.64 -11.99
CA HIS A 126 -27.01 -22.21 -11.90
C HIS A 126 -25.59 -22.02 -11.41
N SER A 127 -25.17 -22.76 -10.38
CA SER A 127 -23.79 -22.68 -9.85
C SER A 127 -22.72 -23.13 -10.86
N PHE A 128 -23.06 -24.14 -11.69
CA PHE A 128 -22.13 -24.65 -12.71
C PHE A 128 -22.04 -23.69 -13.91
N SER A 129 -23.10 -22.99 -14.28
CA SER A 129 -23.10 -21.99 -15.35
C SER A 129 -22.20 -20.79 -15.05
N LEU A 130 -21.97 -20.51 -13.75
CA LEU A 130 -21.13 -19.39 -13.28
C LEU A 130 -19.73 -19.83 -12.86
N LYS A 131 -19.39 -21.12 -12.93
CA LYS A 131 -18.15 -21.66 -12.37
C LYS A 131 -16.90 -20.95 -12.90
N TYR A 132 -16.75 -20.86 -14.22
CA TYR A 132 -15.58 -20.23 -14.86
C TYR A 132 -15.56 -18.72 -14.60
N LYS A 133 -16.71 -18.08 -14.71
CA LYS A 133 -16.87 -16.65 -14.40
C LYS A 133 -16.44 -16.34 -12.96
N ASN A 134 -16.97 -17.05 -11.97
CA ASN A 134 -16.62 -16.84 -10.57
C ASN A 134 -15.14 -17.06 -10.31
N ARG A 135 -14.55 -18.13 -10.89
CA ARG A 135 -13.12 -18.44 -10.72
C ARG A 135 -12.21 -17.37 -11.30
N ALA A 136 -12.56 -16.76 -12.42
CA ALA A 136 -11.83 -15.65 -13.01
C ALA A 136 -12.01 -14.37 -12.16
N GLU A 137 -13.25 -14.00 -11.86
CA GLU A 137 -13.56 -12.81 -11.09
C GLU A 137 -12.99 -12.82 -9.67
N ASP A 138 -12.81 -14.00 -9.04
CA ASP A 138 -12.19 -14.13 -7.71
C ASP A 138 -10.80 -13.51 -7.65
N ILE A 139 -10.05 -13.50 -8.77
CA ILE A 139 -8.70 -12.90 -8.85
C ILE A 139 -8.73 -11.40 -8.57
N SER A 140 -9.76 -10.70 -9.05
CA SER A 140 -9.92 -9.24 -8.82
C SER A 140 -11.08 -8.91 -7.87
N ARG A 141 -11.56 -9.87 -7.08
CA ARG A 141 -12.74 -9.68 -6.23
C ARG A 141 -12.42 -8.96 -4.93
N VAL A 142 -11.42 -9.41 -4.19
CA VAL A 142 -11.09 -8.91 -2.85
C VAL A 142 -9.60 -8.66 -2.69
N LEU A 143 -9.26 -7.50 -2.11
CA LEU A 143 -7.89 -7.16 -1.73
C LEU A 143 -7.48 -7.96 -0.49
N TYR A 144 -6.30 -8.57 -0.53
CA TYR A 144 -5.73 -9.38 0.56
C TYR A 144 -6.68 -10.49 1.05
N PRO A 145 -6.97 -11.50 0.20
CA PRO A 145 -7.69 -12.68 0.67
C PRO A 145 -6.90 -13.36 1.79
N GLY A 146 -7.62 -14.04 2.70
CA GLY A 146 -6.98 -14.82 3.77
C GLY A 146 -6.04 -15.87 3.20
N ASP A 147 -4.85 -16.01 3.77
CA ASP A 147 -3.79 -16.93 3.32
C ASP A 147 -3.44 -18.01 4.37
N GLU A 148 -4.33 -18.24 5.33
CA GLU A 148 -4.18 -19.33 6.31
C GLU A 148 -4.38 -20.70 5.66
N THR A 149 -5.10 -20.77 4.54
CA THR A 149 -5.38 -22.00 3.79
C THR A 149 -4.56 -22.09 2.51
N VAL A 150 -4.36 -23.31 2.00
CA VAL A 150 -3.73 -23.53 0.69
C VAL A 150 -4.50 -22.84 -0.43
N SER A 151 -5.84 -22.86 -0.40
CA SER A 151 -6.68 -22.19 -1.39
C SER A 151 -6.50 -20.68 -1.36
N GLY A 152 -6.42 -20.06 -0.18
CA GLY A 152 -6.15 -18.63 -0.02
C GLY A 152 -4.78 -18.24 -0.52
N LYS A 153 -3.74 -19.04 -0.20
CA LYS A 153 -2.39 -18.85 -0.73
C LYS A 153 -2.34 -18.91 -2.25
N ILE A 154 -3.01 -19.89 -2.86
CA ILE A 154 -3.13 -20.01 -4.32
C ILE A 154 -3.82 -18.78 -4.91
N LEU A 155 -4.92 -18.33 -4.33
CA LEU A 155 -5.62 -17.14 -4.82
C LEU A 155 -4.74 -15.90 -4.77
N ARG A 156 -4.01 -15.69 -3.67
CA ARG A 156 -3.08 -14.58 -3.52
C ARG A 156 -1.97 -14.62 -4.56
N LEU A 157 -1.36 -15.78 -4.78
CA LEU A 157 -0.34 -15.96 -5.80
C LEU A 157 -0.91 -15.78 -7.23
N ARG A 158 -2.17 -16.18 -7.46
CA ARG A 158 -2.87 -15.90 -8.72
C ARG A 158 -3.06 -14.41 -8.95
N GLN A 159 -3.36 -13.63 -7.91
CA GLN A 159 -3.46 -12.16 -7.98
C GLN A 159 -2.11 -11.54 -8.37
N GLU A 160 -1.03 -11.95 -7.73
CA GLU A 160 0.32 -11.43 -8.01
C GLU A 160 0.77 -11.76 -9.44
N TYR A 161 0.55 -13.00 -9.89
CA TYR A 161 0.90 -13.42 -11.25
C TYR A 161 0.02 -12.74 -12.30
N PHE A 162 -1.30 -12.69 -12.10
CA PHE A 162 -2.24 -12.00 -12.99
C PHE A 162 -1.86 -10.55 -13.22
N PHE A 163 -1.62 -9.83 -12.14
CA PHE A 163 -1.22 -8.44 -12.17
C PHE A 163 0.10 -8.23 -12.92
N SER A 164 1.12 -9.03 -12.60
CA SER A 164 2.45 -8.95 -13.22
C SER A 164 2.39 -9.25 -14.71
N SER A 165 1.78 -10.39 -15.08
CA SER A 165 1.70 -10.83 -16.47
C SER A 165 0.91 -9.86 -17.36
N ALA A 166 -0.25 -9.37 -16.86
CA ALA A 166 -1.06 -8.40 -17.60
C ALA A 166 -0.31 -7.09 -17.85
N SER A 167 0.35 -6.55 -16.79
CA SER A 167 1.08 -5.29 -16.89
C SER A 167 2.28 -5.39 -17.83
N LEU A 168 3.04 -6.47 -17.75
CA LEU A 168 4.21 -6.67 -18.64
C LEU A 168 3.82 -6.84 -20.10
N LYS A 169 2.73 -7.55 -20.39
CA LYS A 169 2.23 -7.68 -21.78
C LYS A 169 1.80 -6.34 -22.34
N ASP A 170 1.17 -5.51 -21.53
CA ASP A 170 0.78 -4.15 -21.93
C ASP A 170 1.99 -3.24 -22.16
N ILE A 171 2.97 -3.28 -21.26
CA ILE A 171 4.24 -2.53 -21.39
C ILE A 171 4.97 -2.93 -22.67
N ILE A 172 5.12 -4.22 -22.94
CA ILE A 172 5.79 -4.73 -24.15
C ILE A 172 5.03 -4.31 -25.41
N ARG A 173 3.69 -4.43 -25.41
CA ARG A 173 2.84 -4.01 -26.52
C ARG A 173 3.01 -2.51 -26.82
N THR A 174 3.02 -1.69 -25.77
CA THR A 174 3.20 -0.23 -25.90
C THR A 174 4.60 0.10 -26.39
N PHE A 175 5.62 -0.55 -25.83
CA PHE A 175 7.01 -0.38 -26.28
C PHE A 175 7.17 -0.69 -27.77
N LYS A 176 6.65 -1.84 -28.24
CA LYS A 176 6.72 -2.24 -29.65
C LYS A 176 6.06 -1.20 -30.56
N LYS A 177 4.94 -0.65 -30.14
CA LYS A 177 4.22 0.39 -30.89
C LYS A 177 5.03 1.70 -31.01
N GLU A 178 5.76 2.07 -30.00
CA GLU A 178 6.44 3.36 -29.90
C GLU A 178 7.92 3.31 -30.32
N HIS A 179 8.61 2.18 -30.02
CA HIS A 179 10.06 2.03 -30.17
C HIS A 179 10.47 0.86 -31.08
N GLY A 180 9.52 0.06 -31.59
CA GLY A 180 9.78 -1.07 -32.49
C GLY A 180 10.05 -2.39 -31.76
N GLU A 181 10.45 -3.42 -32.53
CA GLU A 181 10.45 -4.82 -32.08
C GLU A 181 11.72 -5.22 -31.28
N ASN A 182 12.71 -4.33 -31.13
CA ASN A 182 13.96 -4.67 -30.42
C ASN A 182 13.81 -4.57 -28.90
N LEU A 183 13.25 -5.59 -28.28
CA LEU A 183 12.99 -5.62 -26.85
C LEU A 183 14.26 -5.70 -25.96
N THR A 184 15.44 -5.92 -26.52
CA THR A 184 16.69 -5.88 -25.73
C THR A 184 17.02 -4.48 -25.26
N GLN A 185 16.42 -3.45 -25.86
CA GLN A 185 16.54 -2.05 -25.48
C GLN A 185 15.46 -1.58 -24.50
N LEU A 186 14.63 -2.48 -23.99
CA LEU A 186 13.50 -2.12 -23.13
C LEU A 186 13.94 -1.27 -21.93
N GLY A 187 15.06 -1.60 -21.29
CA GLY A 187 15.61 -0.87 -20.16
C GLY A 187 16.17 0.52 -20.47
N ASP A 188 16.39 0.85 -21.75
CA ASP A 188 16.83 2.20 -22.17
C ASP A 188 15.66 3.22 -22.14
N TYR A 189 14.43 2.73 -22.22
CA TYR A 189 13.22 3.54 -22.33
C TYR A 189 12.27 3.40 -21.14
N ILE A 190 12.28 2.24 -20.47
CA ILE A 190 11.29 1.88 -19.46
C ILE A 190 11.97 1.39 -18.19
N THR A 191 11.57 1.97 -17.05
CA THR A 191 11.88 1.44 -15.72
C THR A 191 10.60 1.01 -15.03
N VAL A 192 10.59 -0.19 -14.50
CA VAL A 192 9.47 -0.75 -13.72
C VAL A 192 9.88 -0.83 -12.26
N GLN A 193 9.28 -0.01 -11.42
CA GLN A 193 9.54 -0.04 -9.98
C GLN A 193 8.67 -1.07 -9.28
N LEU A 194 9.30 -2.09 -8.72
CA LEU A 194 8.65 -3.10 -7.87
C LEU A 194 8.39 -2.51 -6.49
N ASN A 195 7.13 -2.33 -6.15
CA ASN A 195 6.72 -1.77 -4.86
C ASN A 195 6.54 -2.90 -3.84
N ASP A 196 7.58 -3.20 -3.08
CA ASP A 196 7.77 -4.39 -2.25
C ASP A 196 7.97 -5.69 -3.08
N THR A 197 7.85 -6.85 -2.45
CA THR A 197 8.05 -8.16 -3.07
C THR A 197 6.79 -8.73 -3.74
N HIS A 198 5.61 -8.14 -3.50
CA HIS A 198 4.35 -8.61 -4.09
C HIS A 198 4.38 -8.71 -5.62
N PRO A 199 5.01 -7.78 -6.37
CA PRO A 199 5.19 -7.90 -7.81
C PRO A 199 6.50 -8.58 -8.23
N ALA A 200 7.28 -9.18 -7.32
CA ALA A 200 8.58 -9.78 -7.64
C ALA A 200 8.52 -10.86 -8.73
N ILE A 201 7.37 -11.55 -8.86
CA ILE A 201 7.13 -12.53 -9.91
C ILE A 201 7.18 -11.91 -11.33
N SER A 202 7.15 -10.56 -11.43
CA SER A 202 7.34 -9.83 -12.69
C SER A 202 8.72 -10.08 -13.29
N VAL A 203 9.77 -10.27 -12.47
CA VAL A 203 11.13 -10.53 -12.96
C VAL A 203 11.17 -11.82 -13.81
N PRO A 204 10.83 -13.00 -13.26
CA PRO A 204 10.83 -14.22 -14.06
C PRO A 204 9.74 -14.23 -15.14
N GLU A 205 8.63 -13.50 -14.97
CA GLU A 205 7.59 -13.41 -15.99
C GLU A 205 8.06 -12.59 -17.20
N LEU A 206 8.78 -11.48 -17.00
CA LEU A 206 9.38 -10.74 -18.11
C LEU A 206 10.40 -11.63 -18.87
N VAL A 207 11.30 -12.32 -18.15
CA VAL A 207 12.24 -13.25 -18.76
C VAL A 207 11.51 -14.34 -19.54
N ARG A 208 10.39 -14.87 -19.00
CA ARG A 208 9.56 -15.87 -19.71
C ARG A 208 8.97 -15.31 -21.01
N ILE A 209 8.38 -14.13 -20.97
CA ILE A 209 7.80 -13.49 -22.16
C ILE A 209 8.89 -13.28 -23.21
N LEU A 210 10.02 -12.69 -22.82
CA LEU A 210 11.14 -12.42 -23.73
C LEU A 210 11.72 -13.71 -24.34
N THR A 211 11.78 -14.81 -23.57
CA THR A 211 12.34 -16.07 -24.07
C THR A 211 11.33 -16.92 -24.83
N GLU A 212 10.13 -17.14 -24.28
CA GLU A 212 9.15 -18.09 -24.83
C GLU A 212 8.22 -17.47 -25.88
N GLU A 213 7.89 -16.17 -25.76
CA GLU A 213 6.99 -15.49 -26.69
C GLU A 213 7.76 -14.68 -27.74
N GLU A 214 8.92 -14.11 -27.38
CA GLU A 214 9.68 -13.21 -28.24
C GLU A 214 10.99 -13.82 -28.78
N GLY A 215 11.35 -15.03 -28.36
CA GLY A 215 12.49 -15.78 -28.88
C GLY A 215 13.88 -15.26 -28.52
N ILE A 216 13.99 -14.41 -27.50
CA ILE A 216 15.26 -13.85 -27.02
C ILE A 216 15.99 -14.89 -26.15
N TYR A 217 17.31 -15.02 -26.31
CA TYR A 217 18.11 -15.92 -25.50
C TYR A 217 18.04 -15.57 -24.01
N PHE A 218 18.05 -16.61 -23.16
CA PHE A 218 17.84 -16.50 -21.72
C PHE A 218 18.77 -15.46 -21.04
N ASP A 219 20.07 -15.50 -21.30
CA ASP A 219 21.01 -14.57 -20.67
C ASP A 219 20.72 -13.11 -21.07
N THR A 220 20.39 -12.87 -22.34
CA THR A 220 20.00 -11.55 -22.83
C THR A 220 18.68 -11.10 -22.19
N ALA A 221 17.70 -11.99 -22.12
CA ALA A 221 16.41 -11.69 -21.49
C ALA A 221 16.55 -11.38 -20.00
N LEU A 222 17.43 -12.09 -19.28
CA LEU A 222 17.71 -11.81 -17.87
C LEU A 222 18.40 -10.45 -17.69
N LEU A 223 19.40 -10.13 -18.50
CA LEU A 223 20.06 -8.82 -18.48
C LEU A 223 19.08 -7.69 -18.80
N THR A 224 18.21 -7.87 -19.78
CA THR A 224 17.14 -6.93 -20.08
C THR A 224 16.21 -6.75 -18.87
N ALA A 225 15.78 -7.82 -18.23
CA ALA A 225 14.95 -7.71 -17.02
C ALA A 225 15.68 -6.95 -15.89
N GLN A 226 16.96 -7.23 -15.67
CA GLN A 226 17.76 -6.52 -14.67
C GLN A 226 17.92 -5.02 -14.97
N SER A 227 17.93 -4.60 -16.23
CA SER A 227 17.96 -3.19 -16.62
C SER A 227 16.61 -2.47 -16.46
N VAL A 228 15.50 -3.24 -16.58
CA VAL A 228 14.13 -2.71 -16.48
C VAL A 228 13.68 -2.51 -15.04
N PHE A 229 14.01 -3.44 -14.13
CA PHE A 229 13.44 -3.43 -12.78
C PHE A 229 14.27 -2.66 -11.76
N GLY A 230 13.56 -1.90 -10.91
CA GLY A 230 14.03 -1.41 -9.62
C GLY A 230 13.21 -2.03 -8.50
N TYR A 231 13.80 -2.25 -7.33
CA TYR A 231 13.15 -2.86 -6.17
C TYR A 231 13.13 -1.92 -4.97
N THR A 232 11.94 -1.60 -4.47
CA THR A 232 11.76 -0.89 -3.20
C THR A 232 11.39 -1.87 -2.10
N ASN A 233 12.24 -1.96 -1.06
CA ASN A 233 11.92 -2.74 0.13
C ASN A 233 11.21 -1.87 1.17
N HIS A 234 10.14 -2.41 1.79
CA HIS A 234 9.35 -1.72 2.83
C HIS A 234 9.43 -2.37 4.20
N THR A 235 10.05 -3.54 4.33
CA THR A 235 10.13 -4.27 5.60
C THR A 235 11.54 -4.70 5.95
N ILE A 236 11.88 -4.60 7.25
CA ILE A 236 13.17 -5.05 7.79
C ILE A 236 13.04 -6.32 8.64
N MET A 237 11.82 -6.80 8.88
CA MET A 237 11.59 -7.99 9.68
C MET A 237 11.78 -9.24 8.81
N GLN A 238 12.74 -10.09 9.14
CA GLN A 238 13.09 -11.29 8.37
C GLN A 238 11.89 -12.23 8.19
N GLU A 239 11.06 -12.37 9.23
CA GLU A 239 9.84 -13.19 9.21
C GLU A 239 8.72 -12.64 8.32
N ALA A 240 8.78 -11.35 8.01
CA ALA A 240 7.82 -10.69 7.14
C ALA A 240 8.27 -10.62 5.67
N LEU A 241 9.51 -11.06 5.35
CA LEU A 241 9.96 -11.21 3.96
C LEU A 241 9.20 -12.34 3.28
N GLU A 242 8.59 -12.01 2.15
CA GLU A 242 7.71 -12.92 1.43
C GLU A 242 8.44 -14.15 0.89
N LYS A 243 7.83 -15.32 1.10
CA LYS A 243 8.33 -16.62 0.66
C LYS A 243 7.20 -17.47 0.11
N TRP A 244 7.47 -18.20 -0.96
CA TRP A 244 6.50 -19.10 -1.57
C TRP A 244 7.06 -20.50 -1.73
N ASP A 245 6.30 -21.53 -1.35
CA ASP A 245 6.62 -22.90 -1.73
C ASP A 245 6.61 -23.01 -3.27
N MET A 246 7.67 -23.53 -3.85
CA MET A 246 7.81 -23.75 -5.30
C MET A 246 6.65 -24.58 -5.88
N LYS A 247 6.06 -25.48 -5.09
CA LYS A 247 4.90 -26.28 -5.51
C LYS A 247 3.68 -25.40 -5.78
N LEU A 248 3.47 -24.34 -4.96
CA LEU A 248 2.38 -23.40 -5.18
C LEU A 248 2.60 -22.56 -6.43
N ILE A 249 3.84 -22.09 -6.67
CA ILE A 249 4.18 -21.36 -7.89
C ILE A 249 3.96 -22.24 -9.11
N ARG A 250 4.39 -23.50 -9.07
CA ARG A 250 4.16 -24.47 -10.17
C ARG A 250 2.67 -24.75 -10.40
N ALA A 251 1.88 -24.76 -9.34
CA ALA A 251 0.43 -24.96 -9.45
C ALA A 251 -0.30 -23.75 -10.06
N VAL A 252 0.28 -22.56 -10.03
CA VAL A 252 -0.29 -21.33 -10.59
C VAL A 252 0.32 -21.01 -11.96
N CYS A 253 1.63 -20.93 -12.07
CA CYS A 253 2.36 -20.50 -13.27
C CYS A 253 3.62 -21.38 -13.51
N PRO A 254 3.45 -22.61 -14.04
CA PRO A 254 4.55 -23.58 -14.17
C PRO A 254 5.68 -23.12 -15.09
N LYS A 255 5.37 -22.34 -16.13
CA LYS A 255 6.37 -21.79 -17.05
C LYS A 255 7.27 -20.78 -16.31
N THR A 256 6.68 -19.85 -15.58
CA THR A 256 7.41 -18.87 -14.76
C THR A 256 8.20 -19.53 -13.63
N ALA A 257 7.67 -20.61 -13.02
CA ALA A 257 8.41 -21.42 -12.04
C ALA A 257 9.67 -22.06 -12.63
N LYS A 258 9.64 -22.49 -13.90
CA LYS A 258 10.82 -22.99 -14.62
C LYS A 258 11.87 -21.87 -14.78
N ILE A 259 11.45 -20.67 -15.15
CA ILE A 259 12.34 -19.51 -15.27
C ILE A 259 12.97 -19.15 -13.92
N ILE A 260 12.21 -19.16 -12.81
CA ILE A 260 12.79 -18.94 -11.47
C ILE A 260 13.91 -19.95 -11.20
N THR A 261 13.73 -21.21 -11.60
CA THR A 261 14.77 -22.24 -11.42
C THR A 261 16.02 -21.94 -12.25
N LEU A 262 15.86 -21.45 -13.48
CA LEU A 262 16.97 -21.06 -14.35
C LEU A 262 17.70 -19.83 -13.80
N ILE A 263 16.98 -18.81 -13.35
CA ILE A 263 17.55 -17.61 -12.73
C ILE A 263 18.36 -17.99 -11.47
N ASN A 264 17.81 -18.86 -10.61
CA ASN A 264 18.52 -19.33 -9.43
C ASN A 264 19.80 -20.10 -9.77
N ARG A 265 19.77 -20.90 -10.84
CA ARG A 265 20.97 -21.61 -11.33
C ARG A 265 22.02 -20.62 -11.84
N ARG A 266 21.61 -19.60 -12.58
CA ARG A 266 22.51 -18.56 -13.08
C ARG A 266 23.16 -17.79 -11.93
N LEU A 267 22.37 -17.36 -10.92
CA LEU A 267 22.88 -16.73 -9.72
C LEU A 267 23.91 -17.62 -9.00
N LYS A 268 23.62 -18.89 -8.78
CA LYS A 268 24.57 -19.82 -8.13
C LYS A 268 25.89 -19.92 -8.88
N GLN A 269 25.84 -19.99 -10.21
CA GLN A 269 27.05 -20.03 -11.02
C GLN A 269 27.85 -18.73 -10.91
N GLU A 270 27.19 -17.58 -10.99
CA GLU A 270 27.82 -16.26 -10.84
C GLU A 270 28.49 -16.10 -9.46
N LEU A 271 27.81 -16.46 -8.37
CA LEU A 271 28.38 -16.42 -7.01
C LEU A 271 29.60 -17.35 -6.87
N LYS A 272 29.56 -18.51 -7.51
CA LYS A 272 30.68 -19.45 -7.53
C LYS A 272 31.87 -18.88 -8.31
N ASP A 273 31.62 -18.29 -9.47
CA ASP A 273 32.67 -17.70 -10.32
C ASP A 273 33.35 -16.50 -9.63
N MET A 274 32.59 -15.79 -8.77
CA MET A 274 33.09 -14.71 -7.93
C MET A 274 33.77 -15.19 -6.64
N GLY A 275 33.73 -16.49 -6.31
CA GLY A 275 34.23 -17.03 -5.03
C GLY A 275 33.44 -16.55 -3.81
N ALA A 276 32.19 -16.17 -4.00
CA ALA A 276 31.32 -15.54 -3.01
C ALA A 276 30.05 -16.36 -2.73
N GLU A 277 30.16 -17.69 -2.73
CA GLU A 277 29.02 -18.58 -2.48
C GLU A 277 28.46 -18.36 -1.08
N LYS A 278 27.20 -17.90 -1.02
CA LYS A 278 26.42 -17.69 0.20
C LYS A 278 24.99 -18.22 -0.01
N GLU A 279 24.65 -19.28 0.70
CA GLU A 279 23.36 -19.97 0.53
C GLU A 279 22.15 -19.08 0.83
N ASN A 280 22.29 -18.13 1.77
CA ASN A 280 21.24 -17.16 2.11
C ASN A 280 20.91 -16.17 0.98
N MET A 281 21.76 -16.06 -0.06
CA MET A 281 21.48 -15.29 -1.26
C MET A 281 20.70 -16.08 -2.32
N TYR A 282 20.64 -17.42 -2.18
CA TYR A 282 19.93 -18.22 -3.18
C TYR A 282 18.44 -17.86 -3.22
N ILE A 283 17.91 -17.77 -4.43
CA ILE A 283 16.48 -17.50 -4.66
C ILE A 283 15.64 -18.70 -4.20
N ILE A 284 16.14 -19.91 -4.44
CA ILE A 284 15.47 -21.15 -4.01
C ILE A 284 16.30 -21.80 -2.92
N GLN A 285 15.72 -21.91 -1.71
CA GLN A 285 16.28 -22.59 -0.55
C GLN A 285 15.22 -23.57 -0.04
N ASP A 286 15.57 -24.84 0.16
CA ASP A 286 14.67 -25.90 0.66
C ASP A 286 13.30 -25.93 -0.03
N SER A 287 13.27 -25.84 -1.36
CA SER A 287 12.06 -25.75 -2.19
C SER A 287 11.21 -24.52 -1.96
N THR A 288 11.69 -23.53 -1.24
CA THR A 288 11.03 -22.25 -0.98
C THR A 288 11.69 -21.14 -1.80
N VAL A 289 10.88 -20.33 -2.48
CA VAL A 289 11.33 -19.17 -3.24
C VAL A 289 11.33 -17.93 -2.33
N HIS A 290 12.47 -17.30 -2.17
CA HIS A 290 12.69 -16.08 -1.43
C HIS A 290 12.52 -14.87 -2.34
N MET A 291 11.38 -14.20 -2.24
CA MET A 291 10.99 -13.13 -3.17
C MET A 291 11.90 -11.91 -3.05
N ALA A 292 12.43 -11.60 -1.87
CA ALA A 292 13.40 -10.52 -1.70
C ALA A 292 14.72 -10.79 -2.44
N ASN A 293 15.22 -12.04 -2.42
CA ASN A 293 16.43 -12.44 -3.18
C ASN A 293 16.18 -12.39 -4.69
N LEU A 294 14.99 -12.84 -5.12
CA LEU A 294 14.58 -12.76 -6.53
C LEU A 294 14.54 -11.29 -7.00
N SER A 295 13.94 -10.40 -6.20
CA SER A 295 13.89 -8.97 -6.49
C SER A 295 15.28 -8.32 -6.51
N ALA A 296 16.14 -8.65 -5.53
CA ALA A 296 17.49 -8.10 -5.42
C ALA A 296 18.37 -8.50 -6.61
N TYR A 297 18.30 -9.76 -7.04
CA TYR A 297 19.04 -10.23 -8.20
C TYR A 297 18.49 -9.68 -9.51
N GLY A 298 17.16 -9.68 -9.64
CA GLY A 298 16.45 -9.28 -10.86
C GLY A 298 16.29 -7.78 -11.08
N SER A 299 16.83 -6.94 -10.19
CA SER A 299 16.70 -5.47 -10.29
C SER A 299 18.07 -4.81 -10.43
N GLY A 300 18.12 -3.73 -11.19
CA GLY A 300 19.31 -2.87 -11.32
C GLY A 300 19.55 -2.03 -10.07
N HIS A 301 18.48 -1.64 -9.38
CA HIS A 301 18.55 -0.81 -8.19
C HIS A 301 17.66 -1.35 -7.06
N ILE A 302 18.10 -1.12 -5.81
CA ILE A 302 17.40 -1.51 -4.59
C ILE A 302 17.35 -0.29 -3.68
N ASN A 303 16.17 0.12 -3.24
CA ASN A 303 16.09 1.22 -2.29
C ASN A 303 15.35 0.86 -1.01
N GLY A 304 15.82 1.45 0.09
CA GLY A 304 15.05 1.59 1.30
C GLY A 304 14.23 2.88 1.29
N VAL A 305 13.32 3.02 2.25
CA VAL A 305 12.30 4.07 2.28
C VAL A 305 12.55 5.15 3.34
N ALA A 306 13.69 5.11 3.99
CA ALA A 306 14.25 6.13 4.88
C ALA A 306 15.74 5.84 5.07
N LYS A 307 16.54 6.86 5.47
CA LYS A 307 17.98 6.67 5.68
C LYS A 307 18.27 5.52 6.64
N ILE A 308 17.69 5.54 7.82
CA ILE A 308 17.84 4.48 8.83
C ILE A 308 17.39 3.10 8.31
N HIS A 309 16.31 3.05 7.54
CA HIS A 309 15.83 1.82 6.93
C HIS A 309 16.84 1.29 5.90
N THR A 310 17.38 2.15 5.07
CA THR A 310 18.39 1.79 4.07
C THR A 310 19.68 1.31 4.72
N ASP A 311 20.10 1.94 5.81
CA ASP A 311 21.27 1.51 6.57
C ASP A 311 21.05 0.10 7.17
N ILE A 312 19.87 -0.18 7.73
CA ILE A 312 19.50 -1.52 8.22
C ILE A 312 19.46 -2.55 7.08
N LEU A 313 18.97 -2.18 5.89
CA LEU A 313 19.00 -3.08 4.72
C LEU A 313 20.44 -3.47 4.37
N LYS A 314 21.36 -2.50 4.31
CA LYS A 314 22.76 -2.70 3.98
C LYS A 314 23.52 -3.50 5.03
N GLU A 315 23.23 -3.26 6.31
CA GLU A 315 23.99 -3.86 7.42
C GLU A 315 23.45 -5.23 7.87
N ARG A 316 22.15 -5.51 7.63
CA ARG A 316 21.48 -6.69 8.20
C ARG A 316 20.64 -7.47 7.21
N VAL A 317 19.60 -6.86 6.63
CA VAL A 317 18.55 -7.59 5.89
C VAL A 317 19.07 -8.13 4.55
N LEU A 318 19.77 -7.30 3.79
CA LEU A 318 20.35 -7.61 2.50
C LEU A 318 21.88 -7.40 2.50
N LYS A 319 22.52 -7.63 3.65
CA LYS A 319 23.95 -7.40 3.87
C LYS A 319 24.80 -8.05 2.79
N ASP A 320 24.60 -9.33 2.51
CA ASP A 320 25.39 -10.07 1.54
C ASP A 320 25.20 -9.55 0.10
N TRP A 321 24.00 -9.07 -0.21
CA TRP A 321 23.74 -8.38 -1.47
C TRP A 321 24.48 -7.04 -1.55
N TYR A 322 24.51 -6.28 -0.46
CA TYR A 322 25.23 -5.01 -0.41
C TYR A 322 26.75 -5.18 -0.49
N GLU A 323 27.30 -6.22 0.13
CA GLU A 323 28.74 -6.53 0.05
C GLU A 323 29.20 -6.84 -1.37
N LEU A 324 28.35 -7.49 -2.20
CA LEU A 324 28.70 -7.88 -3.57
C LEU A 324 28.30 -6.83 -4.62
N TYR A 325 27.22 -6.08 -4.39
CA TYR A 325 26.64 -5.14 -5.33
C TYR A 325 26.27 -3.81 -4.64
N PRO A 326 27.26 -3.11 -4.04
CA PRO A 326 26.98 -1.88 -3.26
C PRO A 326 26.35 -0.77 -4.11
N GLU A 327 26.67 -0.73 -5.41
CA GLU A 327 26.16 0.25 -6.36
C GLU A 327 24.65 0.15 -6.60
N LYS A 328 24.04 -0.99 -6.36
CA LYS A 328 22.58 -1.16 -6.49
C LYS A 328 21.79 -0.43 -5.40
N PHE A 329 22.42 -0.12 -4.24
CA PHE A 329 21.68 0.34 -3.06
C PHE A 329 21.56 1.85 -2.97
N LEU A 330 20.32 2.32 -3.02
CA LEU A 330 19.94 3.72 -2.93
C LEU A 330 19.07 3.98 -1.69
N ASN A 331 18.97 5.24 -1.30
CA ASN A 331 17.97 5.69 -0.33
C ASN A 331 16.97 6.62 -1.00
N VAL A 332 15.68 6.27 -0.92
CA VAL A 332 14.59 7.14 -1.36
C VAL A 332 13.62 7.29 -0.19
N THR A 333 13.78 8.35 0.58
CA THR A 333 12.93 8.60 1.76
C THR A 333 11.49 8.83 1.33
N ASN A 334 10.57 8.11 1.98
CA ASN A 334 9.14 8.30 1.76
C ASN A 334 8.74 9.74 2.02
N GLY A 335 7.84 10.25 1.19
CA GLY A 335 7.23 11.56 1.31
C GLY A 335 5.71 11.49 1.22
N ILE A 336 5.09 12.66 1.23
CA ILE A 336 3.66 12.85 1.04
C ILE A 336 3.43 13.89 -0.04
N THR A 337 2.26 13.84 -0.69
CA THR A 337 1.84 14.96 -1.54
C THR A 337 1.32 16.12 -0.67
N PRO A 338 1.91 17.33 -0.76
CA PRO A 338 1.42 18.48 -0.02
C PRO A 338 0.02 18.93 -0.48
N ARG A 339 -0.35 18.62 -1.72
CA ARG A 339 -1.68 18.95 -2.27
C ARG A 339 -2.80 18.34 -1.45
N ARG A 340 -2.76 17.04 -1.19
CA ARG A 340 -3.78 16.39 -0.34
C ARG A 340 -3.54 16.64 1.15
N TRP A 341 -2.30 16.43 1.62
CA TRP A 341 -2.02 16.34 3.06
C TRP A 341 -1.82 17.67 3.76
N LEU A 342 -1.66 18.75 3.00
CA LEU A 342 -1.59 20.11 3.55
C LEU A 342 -2.65 21.02 2.90
N ALA A 343 -2.58 21.24 1.57
CA ALA A 343 -3.44 22.21 0.90
C ALA A 343 -4.93 21.86 1.00
N LEU A 344 -5.31 20.61 0.68
CA LEU A 344 -6.71 20.17 0.74
C LEU A 344 -7.17 19.84 2.17
N ALA A 345 -6.30 19.19 2.97
CA ALA A 345 -6.67 18.72 4.29
C ALA A 345 -6.81 19.86 5.32
N ASN A 346 -6.10 20.96 5.12
CA ASN A 346 -6.10 22.11 6.05
C ASN A 346 -6.15 23.45 5.29
N PRO A 347 -7.31 23.82 4.72
CA PRO A 347 -7.44 24.99 3.87
C PRO A 347 -7.17 26.32 4.61
N GLU A 348 -7.48 26.41 5.90
CA GLU A 348 -7.20 27.62 6.70
C GLU A 348 -5.68 27.80 6.88
N LEU A 349 -4.97 26.73 7.23
CA LEU A 349 -3.51 26.77 7.31
C LEU A 349 -2.87 27.08 5.96
N SER A 350 -3.41 26.52 4.88
CA SER A 350 -2.93 26.80 3.52
C SER A 350 -3.06 28.26 3.14
N ARG A 351 -4.17 28.89 3.50
CA ARG A 351 -4.37 30.34 3.29
C ARG A 351 -3.36 31.16 4.09
N LEU A 352 -3.17 30.82 5.35
CA LEU A 352 -2.18 31.49 6.21
C LEU A 352 -0.76 31.36 5.62
N ILE A 353 -0.35 30.16 5.21
CA ILE A 353 0.97 29.93 4.59
C ILE A 353 1.13 30.76 3.32
N THR A 354 0.15 30.72 2.42
CA THR A 354 0.18 31.46 1.16
C THR A 354 0.25 32.99 1.38
N GLU A 355 -0.50 33.51 2.35
CA GLU A 355 -0.46 34.91 2.73
C GLU A 355 0.94 35.32 3.26
N LEU A 356 1.51 34.55 4.19
CA LEU A 356 2.81 34.83 4.79
C LEU A 356 3.96 34.73 3.80
N LEU A 357 3.87 33.81 2.84
CA LEU A 357 4.90 33.62 1.79
C LEU A 357 4.69 34.55 0.59
N GLY A 358 3.48 35.13 0.44
CA GLY A 358 3.10 35.91 -0.75
C GLY A 358 2.98 35.09 -2.02
N SER A 359 2.94 33.75 -1.92
CA SER A 359 2.88 32.82 -3.06
C SER A 359 2.37 31.45 -2.66
N ASP A 360 1.75 30.73 -3.59
CA ASP A 360 1.29 29.33 -3.43
C ASP A 360 2.30 28.30 -4.00
N LEU A 361 3.50 28.72 -4.38
CA LEU A 361 4.55 27.84 -4.95
C LEU A 361 4.90 26.66 -4.01
N TRP A 362 4.74 26.82 -2.72
CA TRP A 362 4.92 25.76 -1.72
C TRP A 362 4.04 24.52 -1.97
N ILE A 363 2.93 24.66 -2.71
CA ILE A 363 2.05 23.53 -3.08
C ILE A 363 2.78 22.56 -4.04
N LYS A 364 3.72 23.07 -4.85
CA LYS A 364 4.55 22.25 -5.75
C LYS A 364 5.90 21.89 -5.14
N ASP A 365 6.50 22.82 -4.39
CA ASP A 365 7.82 22.67 -3.80
C ASP A 365 7.81 23.11 -2.33
N LEU A 366 7.90 22.13 -1.42
CA LEU A 366 7.87 22.36 0.02
C LEU A 366 9.08 23.15 0.54
N SER A 367 10.15 23.32 -0.23
CA SER A 367 11.31 24.13 0.18
C SER A 367 10.93 25.59 0.44
N PHE A 368 9.91 26.10 -0.24
CA PHE A 368 9.37 27.44 0.02
C PHE A 368 8.85 27.65 1.45
N LEU A 369 8.46 26.57 2.15
CA LEU A 369 8.03 26.67 3.56
C LEU A 369 9.17 27.14 4.49
N GLU A 370 10.43 27.07 4.09
CA GLU A 370 11.53 27.66 4.86
C GLU A 370 11.37 29.15 5.11
N GLY A 371 10.68 29.85 4.19
CA GLY A 371 10.32 31.27 4.34
C GLY A 371 9.42 31.57 5.56
N LEU A 372 8.80 30.54 6.17
CA LEU A 372 8.02 30.71 7.39
C LEU A 372 8.89 30.85 8.66
N LYS A 373 10.15 30.47 8.62
CA LYS A 373 11.07 30.52 9.78
C LYS A 373 11.14 31.93 10.40
N LYS A 374 11.05 32.96 9.59
CA LYS A 374 11.07 34.37 10.06
C LYS A 374 9.87 34.77 10.92
N TYR A 375 8.79 33.99 10.92
CA TYR A 375 7.57 34.22 11.69
C TYR A 375 7.49 33.34 12.94
N ALA A 376 8.53 32.57 13.28
CA ALA A 376 8.50 31.60 14.38
C ALA A 376 8.19 32.24 15.74
N ASP A 377 8.61 33.50 15.94
CA ASP A 377 8.40 34.27 17.18
C ASP A 377 7.34 35.36 17.02
N ASP A 378 6.65 35.46 15.88
CA ASP A 378 5.59 36.43 15.62
C ASP A 378 4.32 36.03 16.34
N ARG A 379 3.93 36.80 17.35
CA ARG A 379 2.78 36.50 18.20
C ARG A 379 1.45 36.45 17.42
N GLU A 380 1.23 37.37 16.49
CA GLU A 380 0.00 37.39 15.70
C GLU A 380 -0.11 36.13 14.84
N VAL A 381 0.97 35.72 14.21
CA VAL A 381 1.03 34.48 13.41
C VAL A 381 0.81 33.25 14.28
N ILE A 382 1.41 33.20 15.48
CA ILE A 382 1.24 32.11 16.45
C ILE A 382 -0.22 32.01 16.89
N GLU A 383 -0.87 33.15 17.25
CA GLU A 383 -2.28 33.16 17.65
C GLU A 383 -3.19 32.67 16.51
N ARG A 384 -2.96 33.10 15.29
CA ARG A 384 -3.70 32.62 14.10
C ARG A 384 -3.51 31.11 13.90
N PHE A 385 -2.30 30.61 14.05
CA PHE A 385 -2.00 29.18 13.95
C PHE A 385 -2.72 28.36 15.04
N ILE A 386 -2.69 28.82 16.29
CA ILE A 386 -3.40 28.19 17.41
C ILE A 386 -4.90 28.13 17.11
N LYS A 387 -5.48 29.24 16.65
CA LYS A 387 -6.89 29.31 16.30
C LYS A 387 -7.29 28.31 15.22
N ILE A 388 -6.47 28.15 14.17
CA ILE A 388 -6.67 27.15 13.11
C ILE A 388 -6.67 25.73 13.71
N LYS A 389 -5.74 25.43 14.62
CA LYS A 389 -5.67 24.14 15.31
C LYS A 389 -6.91 23.85 16.14
N GLU A 390 -7.40 24.84 16.91
CA GLU A 390 -8.62 24.72 17.70
C GLU A 390 -9.85 24.45 16.81
N ASP A 391 -9.97 25.16 15.70
CA ASP A 391 -11.10 25.01 14.80
C ASP A 391 -11.08 23.64 14.09
N ASN A 392 -9.90 23.14 13.73
CA ASN A 392 -9.74 21.78 13.22
C ASN A 392 -10.14 20.71 14.26
N LYS A 393 -9.80 20.91 15.54
CA LYS A 393 -10.22 20.01 16.63
C LYS A 393 -11.73 20.01 16.81
N LYS A 394 -12.40 21.16 16.71
CA LYS A 394 -13.86 21.28 16.74
C LYS A 394 -14.49 20.56 15.55
N GLN A 395 -13.95 20.73 14.33
CA GLN A 395 -14.42 20.03 13.14
C GLN A 395 -14.29 18.50 13.29
N LEU A 396 -13.17 18.02 13.81
CA LEU A 396 -13.00 16.60 14.09
C LEU A 396 -14.02 16.10 15.12
N ALA A 397 -14.24 16.83 16.20
CA ALA A 397 -15.20 16.45 17.24
C ALA A 397 -16.63 16.35 16.68
N GLU A 398 -17.04 17.29 15.85
CA GLU A 398 -18.34 17.26 15.17
C GLU A 398 -18.45 16.08 14.19
N TYR A 399 -17.40 15.83 13.40
CA TYR A 399 -17.35 14.71 12.47
C TYR A 399 -17.46 13.37 13.18
N VAL A 400 -16.71 13.18 14.27
CA VAL A 400 -16.75 11.97 15.11
C VAL A 400 -18.15 11.78 15.67
N LYS A 401 -18.76 12.83 16.25
CA LYS A 401 -20.13 12.80 16.78
C LYS A 401 -21.15 12.40 15.72
N LYS A 402 -21.06 12.99 14.53
CA LYS A 402 -21.99 12.69 13.42
C LYS A 402 -21.86 11.25 12.92
N ARG A 403 -20.63 10.70 12.90
CA ARG A 403 -20.34 9.39 12.29
C ARG A 403 -20.50 8.22 13.26
N SER A 404 -20.12 8.39 14.52
CA SER A 404 -20.09 7.33 15.53
C SER A 404 -20.99 7.59 16.75
N GLY A 405 -21.61 8.76 16.87
CA GLY A 405 -22.38 9.16 18.04
C GLY A 405 -21.52 9.53 19.27
N VAL A 406 -20.20 9.34 19.19
CA VAL A 406 -19.27 9.60 20.29
C VAL A 406 -18.97 11.10 20.39
N LYS A 407 -19.05 11.64 21.61
CA LYS A 407 -18.66 13.03 21.90
C LYS A 407 -17.24 13.05 22.43
N ILE A 408 -16.38 13.87 21.83
CA ILE A 408 -15.03 14.17 22.32
C ILE A 408 -14.93 15.68 22.60
N ASN A 409 -14.15 16.05 23.62
CA ASN A 409 -13.97 17.44 23.97
C ASN A 409 -12.78 18.03 23.19
N PRO A 410 -12.97 19.03 22.31
CA PRO A 410 -11.89 19.62 21.53
C PRO A 410 -10.87 20.42 22.35
N GLU A 411 -11.16 20.73 23.62
CA GLU A 411 -10.24 21.45 24.51
C GLU A 411 -9.17 20.53 25.12
N THR A 412 -9.37 19.20 25.10
CA THR A 412 -8.41 18.23 25.64
C THR A 412 -7.23 18.04 24.69
N ILE A 413 -6.11 17.52 25.18
CA ILE A 413 -5.03 17.04 24.30
C ILE A 413 -5.57 15.85 23.51
N PHE A 414 -5.36 15.84 22.18
CA PHE A 414 -5.65 14.69 21.35
C PHE A 414 -4.37 13.86 21.16
N ASP A 415 -4.30 12.72 21.83
CA ASP A 415 -3.29 11.68 21.59
C ASP A 415 -3.86 10.69 20.56
N VAL A 416 -3.20 10.54 19.41
CA VAL A 416 -3.78 9.87 18.25
C VAL A 416 -2.88 8.74 17.76
N GLN A 417 -3.37 7.49 17.81
CA GLN A 417 -2.72 6.35 17.19
C GLN A 417 -3.60 5.75 16.09
N ILE A 418 -3.32 6.12 14.83
CA ILE A 418 -4.10 5.78 13.63
C ILE A 418 -3.26 4.98 12.65
N LYS A 419 -3.09 3.70 12.95
CA LYS A 419 -2.28 2.75 12.17
C LYS A 419 -3.05 1.44 12.02
N ARG A 420 -2.73 0.61 11.00
CA ARG A 420 -3.23 -0.77 10.95
C ARG A 420 -2.94 -1.48 12.27
N LEU A 421 -3.90 -2.24 12.80
CA LEU A 421 -3.71 -3.00 14.03
C LEU A 421 -2.74 -4.15 13.76
N HIS A 422 -1.62 -4.14 14.49
CA HIS A 422 -0.59 -5.17 14.39
C HIS A 422 0.26 -5.18 15.65
N GLU A 423 0.75 -6.35 16.10
CA GLU A 423 1.55 -6.47 17.32
C GLU A 423 2.79 -5.57 17.29
N TYR A 424 3.53 -5.50 16.14
CA TYR A 424 4.73 -4.66 16.04
C TYR A 424 4.46 -3.14 16.10
N LYS A 425 3.22 -2.72 15.86
CA LYS A 425 2.81 -1.30 15.96
C LYS A 425 2.45 -0.88 17.38
N ARG A 426 2.45 -1.82 18.33
CA ARG A 426 2.37 -1.60 19.79
C ARG A 426 1.09 -0.88 20.26
N GLN A 427 -0.05 -1.06 19.59
CA GLN A 427 -1.33 -0.56 20.10
C GLN A 427 -1.68 -1.18 21.46
N LEU A 428 -1.31 -2.45 21.68
CA LEU A 428 -1.47 -3.10 22.98
C LEU A 428 -0.69 -2.37 24.08
N LEU A 429 0.57 -2.03 23.83
CA LEU A 429 1.37 -1.27 24.78
C LEU A 429 0.74 0.09 25.10
N ASN A 430 0.26 0.79 24.09
CA ASN A 430 -0.38 2.10 24.28
C ASN A 430 -1.65 2.00 25.13
N ILE A 431 -2.54 1.03 24.89
CA ILE A 431 -3.74 0.90 25.72
C ILE A 431 -3.42 0.44 27.16
N LEU A 432 -2.33 -0.31 27.38
CA LEU A 432 -1.85 -0.64 28.72
C LEU A 432 -1.30 0.60 29.44
N THR A 433 -0.58 1.49 28.74
CA THR A 433 -0.16 2.80 29.29
C THR A 433 -1.37 3.67 29.66
N VAL A 434 -2.43 3.64 28.84
CA VAL A 434 -3.68 4.34 29.18
C VAL A 434 -4.32 3.80 30.46
N LEU A 435 -4.29 2.47 30.67
CA LEU A 435 -4.75 1.85 31.92
C LEU A 435 -3.89 2.25 33.12
N GLU A 436 -2.58 2.31 32.96
CA GLU A 436 -1.67 2.81 34.00
C GLU A 436 -2.04 4.25 34.40
N ILE A 437 -2.17 5.15 33.43
CA ILE A 437 -2.62 6.53 33.67
C ILE A 437 -3.98 6.57 34.39
N TYR A 438 -4.92 5.70 34.00
CA TYR A 438 -6.23 5.60 34.65
C TYR A 438 -6.09 5.25 36.15
N PHE A 439 -5.27 4.25 36.49
CA PHE A 439 -5.07 3.87 37.89
C PHE A 439 -4.32 4.95 38.68
N GLU A 440 -3.30 5.57 38.11
CA GLU A 440 -2.57 6.67 38.76
C GLU A 440 -3.49 7.88 39.04
N LEU A 441 -4.41 8.19 38.13
CA LEU A 441 -5.43 9.22 38.36
C LEU A 441 -6.41 8.81 39.50
N LYS A 442 -6.81 7.53 39.57
CA LYS A 442 -7.67 7.02 40.65
C LYS A 442 -6.99 7.05 41.99
N GLU A 443 -5.72 6.74 42.07
CA GLU A 443 -4.90 6.75 43.29
C GLU A 443 -4.44 8.17 43.68
N LYS A 444 -4.68 9.16 42.79
CA LYS A 444 -4.21 10.56 42.94
C LYS A 444 -2.69 10.65 43.08
N SER A 445 -1.97 9.72 42.45
CA SER A 445 -0.51 9.68 42.47
C SER A 445 0.15 10.64 41.46
N LEU A 446 -0.61 11.14 40.47
CA LEU A 446 -0.17 12.16 39.52
C LEU A 446 -0.38 13.57 40.11
N GLU A 447 0.71 14.32 40.28
CA GLU A 447 0.66 15.72 40.73
C GLU A 447 -0.02 16.65 39.70
N TYR A 448 0.15 16.35 38.43
CA TYR A 448 -0.38 17.12 37.31
C TYR A 448 -0.76 16.26 36.12
N PHE A 449 -1.96 16.46 35.60
CA PHE A 449 -2.44 15.80 34.38
C PHE A 449 -3.25 16.75 33.51
N ASN A 450 -2.85 16.90 32.24
CA ASN A 450 -3.64 17.66 31.28
C ASN A 450 -4.80 16.80 30.76
N PRO A 451 -6.03 17.34 30.73
CA PRO A 451 -7.16 16.64 30.13
C PRO A 451 -6.81 16.09 28.74
N THR A 452 -6.96 14.76 28.56
CA THR A 452 -6.50 14.05 27.35
C THR A 452 -7.59 13.16 26.77
N THR A 453 -7.74 13.21 25.46
CA THR A 453 -8.56 12.27 24.68
C THR A 453 -7.64 11.41 23.82
N VAL A 454 -7.58 10.11 24.13
CA VAL A 454 -6.78 9.12 23.37
C VAL A 454 -7.64 8.54 22.25
N ILE A 455 -7.20 8.72 21.02
CA ILE A 455 -7.94 8.35 19.81
C ILE A 455 -7.21 7.20 19.10
N PHE A 456 -7.86 6.05 19.05
CA PHE A 456 -7.40 4.92 18.25
C PHE A 456 -8.24 4.81 16.98
N ALA A 457 -7.60 4.49 15.85
CA ALA A 457 -8.28 4.11 14.63
C ALA A 457 -7.38 3.17 13.78
N GLY A 458 -8.02 2.29 13.06
CA GLY A 458 -7.32 1.36 12.17
C GLY A 458 -8.08 0.05 12.02
N LYS A 459 -7.74 -0.71 10.96
CA LYS A 459 -8.34 -2.00 10.66
C LYS A 459 -7.35 -3.12 10.98
N ALA A 460 -7.82 -4.22 11.55
CA ALA A 460 -7.09 -5.47 11.68
C ALA A 460 -7.34 -6.36 10.46
N ALA A 461 -6.37 -7.17 10.05
CA ALA A 461 -6.62 -8.18 9.03
C ALA A 461 -7.74 -9.13 9.50
N PRO A 462 -8.64 -9.60 8.61
CA PRO A 462 -9.81 -10.40 8.99
C PRO A 462 -9.48 -11.65 9.83
N GLY A 463 -8.39 -12.36 9.49
CA GLY A 463 -7.92 -13.56 10.22
C GLY A 463 -7.05 -13.24 11.45
N TYR A 464 -6.70 -11.98 11.72
CA TYR A 464 -5.79 -11.63 12.80
C TYR A 464 -6.51 -11.45 14.14
N PHE A 465 -6.87 -12.56 14.78
CA PHE A 465 -7.66 -12.59 16.02
C PHE A 465 -7.05 -11.77 17.17
N ARG A 466 -5.73 -11.81 17.35
CA ARG A 466 -5.05 -11.02 18.39
C ARG A 466 -5.23 -9.52 18.18
N ALA A 467 -5.05 -9.03 16.95
CA ALA A 467 -5.27 -7.63 16.62
C ALA A 467 -6.74 -7.21 16.83
N LYS A 468 -7.71 -8.08 16.49
CA LYS A 468 -9.13 -7.87 16.81
C LYS A 468 -9.38 -7.85 18.32
N GLY A 469 -8.68 -8.69 19.09
CA GLY A 469 -8.69 -8.69 20.56
C GLY A 469 -8.19 -7.37 21.15
N VAL A 470 -7.17 -6.75 20.54
CA VAL A 470 -6.69 -5.42 20.95
C VAL A 470 -7.76 -4.34 20.70
N ILE A 471 -8.50 -4.41 19.59
CA ILE A 471 -9.64 -3.48 19.35
C ILE A 471 -10.68 -3.66 20.45
N LYS A 472 -11.01 -4.90 20.79
CA LYS A 472 -11.96 -5.21 21.89
C LYS A 472 -11.46 -4.61 23.21
N LEU A 473 -10.20 -4.81 23.57
CA LEU A 473 -9.60 -4.25 24.79
C LEU A 473 -9.70 -2.72 24.81
N ILE A 474 -9.38 -2.05 23.70
CA ILE A 474 -9.51 -0.59 23.60
C ILE A 474 -10.94 -0.15 23.90
N ASN A 475 -11.93 -0.83 23.32
CA ASN A 475 -13.34 -0.51 23.53
C ASN A 475 -13.80 -0.81 24.97
N GLU A 476 -13.27 -1.84 25.64
CA GLU A 476 -13.58 -2.13 27.04
C GLU A 476 -12.97 -1.09 27.98
N VAL A 477 -11.72 -0.71 27.76
CA VAL A 477 -11.06 0.35 28.52
C VAL A 477 -11.78 1.68 28.32
N ALA A 478 -12.22 1.99 27.10
CA ALA A 478 -13.04 3.18 26.85
C ALA A 478 -14.34 3.17 27.66
N ARG A 479 -15.03 2.01 27.74
CA ARG A 479 -16.25 1.86 28.55
C ARG A 479 -15.98 1.98 30.05
N LEU A 480 -14.90 1.38 30.55
CA LEU A 480 -14.46 1.51 31.94
C LEU A 480 -14.26 2.98 32.31
N ILE A 481 -13.48 3.70 31.53
CA ILE A 481 -13.18 5.13 31.78
C ILE A 481 -14.44 6.00 31.68
N ASP A 482 -15.30 5.77 30.67
CA ASP A 482 -16.55 6.52 30.50
C ASP A 482 -17.57 6.28 31.62
N SER A 483 -17.52 5.13 32.28
CA SER A 483 -18.39 4.80 33.43
C SER A 483 -17.89 5.36 34.77
N ASP A 484 -16.66 5.82 34.82
CA ASP A 484 -16.04 6.35 36.05
C ASP A 484 -16.23 7.87 36.16
N PRO A 485 -17.00 8.33 37.16
CA PRO A 485 -17.25 9.76 37.35
C PRO A 485 -15.97 10.59 37.59
N ASP A 486 -14.93 9.98 38.22
CA ASP A 486 -13.68 10.66 38.54
C ASP A 486 -12.87 11.00 37.28
N MET A 487 -13.10 10.25 36.19
CA MET A 487 -12.43 10.47 34.92
C MET A 487 -13.08 11.51 34.03
N LYS A 488 -14.28 11.97 34.42
CA LYS A 488 -15.06 12.89 33.59
C LYS A 488 -14.32 14.23 33.39
N GLY A 489 -14.04 14.52 32.11
CA GLY A 489 -13.31 15.72 31.70
C GLY A 489 -11.79 15.63 31.83
N LEU A 490 -11.23 14.56 32.41
CA LEU A 490 -9.80 14.32 32.54
C LEU A 490 -9.28 13.37 31.44
N LEU A 491 -9.81 12.17 31.42
CA LEU A 491 -9.35 11.14 30.49
C LEU A 491 -10.52 10.58 29.69
N LYS A 492 -10.32 10.44 28.38
CA LYS A 492 -11.27 9.77 27.50
C LYS A 492 -10.53 8.91 26.49
N VAL A 493 -11.07 7.73 26.20
CA VAL A 493 -10.54 6.82 25.17
C VAL A 493 -11.63 6.59 24.13
N VAL A 494 -11.27 6.63 22.85
CA VAL A 494 -12.20 6.34 21.76
C VAL A 494 -11.53 5.48 20.70
N PHE A 495 -12.26 4.48 20.19
CA PHE A 495 -11.90 3.77 18.99
C PHE A 495 -12.82 4.22 17.84
N LEU A 496 -12.22 4.76 16.78
CA LEU A 496 -12.95 5.27 15.62
C LEU A 496 -12.97 4.20 14.52
N PRO A 497 -14.13 3.58 14.25
CA PRO A 497 -14.22 2.54 13.25
C PRO A 497 -14.14 3.10 11.83
N ASP A 498 -13.83 2.21 10.90
CA ASP A 498 -13.81 2.47 9.45
C ASP A 498 -12.88 3.61 9.03
N TYR A 499 -11.68 3.63 9.64
CA TYR A 499 -10.62 4.56 9.26
C TYR A 499 -10.32 4.47 7.76
N ASN A 500 -10.28 5.61 7.10
CA ASN A 500 -10.01 5.77 5.66
C ASN A 500 -9.29 7.09 5.39
N VAL A 501 -8.92 7.36 4.14
CA VAL A 501 -8.14 8.54 3.74
C VAL A 501 -8.84 9.86 4.08
N SER A 502 -10.15 9.98 3.87
CA SER A 502 -10.90 11.21 4.22
C SER A 502 -10.88 11.45 5.73
N TYR A 503 -11.00 10.38 6.51
CA TYR A 503 -10.90 10.45 7.96
C TYR A 503 -9.48 10.83 8.40
N ALA A 504 -8.46 10.28 7.72
CA ALA A 504 -7.06 10.62 7.97
C ALA A 504 -6.80 12.12 7.80
N CYS A 505 -7.34 12.76 6.77
CA CYS A 505 -7.16 14.20 6.55
C CYS A 505 -7.62 15.03 7.79
N LEU A 506 -8.76 14.68 8.40
CA LEU A 506 -9.24 15.36 9.60
C LEU A 506 -8.42 15.03 10.84
N LEU A 507 -8.02 13.76 11.00
CA LEU A 507 -7.22 13.32 12.14
C LEU A 507 -5.81 13.93 12.13
N TYR A 508 -5.17 14.05 10.96
CA TYR A 508 -3.82 14.62 10.84
C TYR A 508 -3.75 16.12 11.11
N THR A 509 -4.82 16.86 10.92
CA THR A 509 -4.85 18.31 11.11
C THR A 509 -5.21 18.74 12.53
N SER A 510 -5.68 17.81 13.35
CA SER A 510 -6.28 18.09 14.68
C SER A 510 -5.38 17.78 15.87
N PRO A 511 -4.48 16.77 15.88
CA PRO A 511 -3.67 16.44 17.06
C PRO A 511 -2.56 17.45 17.32
N SER A 512 -2.04 17.44 18.55
CA SER A 512 -0.81 18.15 18.89
C SER A 512 0.39 17.44 18.29
N PRO A 513 1.46 18.15 17.88
CA PRO A 513 2.61 17.58 17.16
C PRO A 513 3.52 16.78 18.10
N ARG A 514 3.02 15.73 18.71
CA ARG A 514 3.78 14.81 19.55
C ARG A 514 3.86 13.40 18.95
N ASP A 515 3.72 13.25 17.63
CA ASP A 515 4.04 11.95 17.04
C ASP A 515 5.56 11.87 16.91
N PRO A 516 6.26 11.12 17.79
CA PRO A 516 7.65 10.82 17.55
C PRO A 516 7.68 10.02 16.27
N LYS A 517 8.50 10.43 15.36
CA LYS A 517 8.76 9.76 14.08
C LYS A 517 8.85 8.25 14.30
N THR A 518 7.90 7.54 13.78
CA THR A 518 8.02 6.09 13.58
C THR A 518 8.52 5.82 12.19
#